data_d7b65333160854a06732086e132a0fbc
#
_entry.id   d7b65333160854a06732086e132a0fbc
#
_cell.length_a   1.000
_cell.length_b   1.000
_cell.length_c   1.000
_cell.angle_alpha   90.00
_cell.angle_beta   90.00
_cell.angle_gamma   90.00
#
_symmetry.space_group_name_H-M   'P 1'
#
loop_
_entity.id
_entity.type
_entity.pdbx_description
1 polymer ?
#
loop_
_entity_poly.entity_id
_entity_poly.type
_entity_poly.pdbx_seq_one_letter_code
_entity_poly.pdbx_strand_id
1 'polypeptide(L)'
;VVMAGGRTYLYTTDTARGANEVQVTMFDGRRFRSVAHLGVVATREFVDQWAKYKHPLFEGHGGQSYAWADANGDGLVQAAELTFAEPQVDGRPAPWRPFYWGQLPDDSGTLAYLANGLPVLYTYPVTGYTKAGAPIYRLAEPAIRRADWAVLGSGNGEGMVVGGADGVFYLNQDPLIGIDRNGHVLGGYPNHHTSVHGSHTARASAPGYLIGPSSILGTAVFGNGIGEIVDLNGNLGENYLFTRDGLWVQSLFKDVRGGFETPTQAVRGMAMDATTAGGESFGGHFTRAKDGRVWLTIGGTDARVLEVTGLDSLRRFNGEFEMTAAEAAQAQANAQAKVAKAQAAKTYAVARASAAPKLDGKADDWPELADNAKPGTAMAIEESEQRRYGRVAARWDEQALYLAWRVWSPQGRPRNAGQDWRLLFKTGDAVDLMIGSTDRAAAGHRRLLLTVTGDQPQAVLAIKRVAGEAPAPFDFSSPWRTIRFERVVQAPEAKLATGAIGGGYLVEAAVPWSLLGVSPKSGLKVAADVGVLLADGGGTVTSARWYWSNKATGLVNDVPGEADLTPALWGEWTLE
;
A
#
# COMPACT_ATOMS: atom_id res chain seq x y z
N VAL A 1 -15.76 16.71 9.56
CA VAL A 1 -16.35 17.72 10.47
C VAL A 1 -17.55 18.35 9.81
N VAL A 2 -18.71 18.30 10.44
CA VAL A 2 -19.95 18.89 9.92
C VAL A 2 -20.32 20.12 10.76
N MET A 3 -20.77 21.18 10.09
CA MET A 3 -21.26 22.41 10.72
C MET A 3 -22.76 22.52 10.49
N ALA A 4 -23.55 22.39 11.54
CA ALA A 4 -25.01 22.49 11.45
C ALA A 4 -25.60 23.26 12.63
N GLY A 5 -26.54 24.16 12.37
CA GLY A 5 -27.22 24.95 13.42
C GLY A 5 -26.27 25.75 14.33
N GLY A 6 -25.13 26.22 13.82
CA GLY A 6 -24.11 26.93 14.57
C GLY A 6 -23.23 26.03 15.46
N ARG A 7 -23.36 24.72 15.37
CA ARG A 7 -22.61 23.72 16.13
C ARG A 7 -21.63 22.98 15.23
N THR A 8 -20.55 22.47 15.82
CA THR A 8 -19.54 21.67 15.14
C THR A 8 -19.65 20.22 15.60
N TYR A 9 -19.79 19.30 14.64
CA TYR A 9 -19.86 17.86 14.87
C TYR A 9 -18.63 17.17 14.26
N LEU A 10 -18.06 16.24 15.02
CA LEU A 10 -17.00 15.34 14.55
C LEU A 10 -17.61 13.94 14.48
N TYR A 11 -17.49 13.32 13.32
CA TYR A 11 -17.86 11.94 13.07
C TYR A 11 -16.62 11.08 13.09
N THR A 12 -16.65 10.01 13.85
CA THR A 12 -15.58 9.02 13.93
C THR A 12 -16.18 7.63 13.78
N THR A 13 -15.47 6.76 13.09
CA THR A 13 -15.83 5.34 13.02
C THR A 13 -14.95 4.57 13.98
N ASP A 14 -15.54 3.62 14.71
CA ASP A 14 -14.77 2.67 15.49
C ASP A 14 -14.27 1.58 14.56
N THR A 15 -12.95 1.60 14.28
CA THR A 15 -12.29 0.63 13.43
C THR A 15 -11.72 -0.56 14.21
N ALA A 16 -11.86 -0.57 15.54
CA ALA A 16 -11.35 -1.65 16.36
C ALA A 16 -12.15 -2.94 16.11
N ARG A 17 -11.56 -3.81 15.29
CA ARG A 17 -11.90 -5.23 15.13
C ARG A 17 -13.40 -5.55 14.96
N GLY A 18 -14.02 -4.92 13.98
CA GLY A 18 -15.38 -5.27 13.55
C GLY A 18 -16.50 -4.55 14.31
N ALA A 19 -16.18 -3.50 15.03
CA ALA A 19 -17.19 -2.58 15.52
C ALA A 19 -17.70 -1.75 14.34
N ASN A 20 -18.89 -2.07 13.88
CA ASN A 20 -19.56 -1.38 12.79
C ASN A 20 -20.33 -0.16 13.35
N GLU A 21 -19.59 0.83 13.83
CA GLU A 21 -20.16 1.94 14.59
C GLU A 21 -19.66 3.30 14.13
N VAL A 22 -20.57 4.27 14.15
CA VAL A 22 -20.25 5.68 13.97
C VAL A 22 -20.58 6.43 15.25
N GLN A 23 -19.60 7.10 15.80
CA GLN A 23 -19.77 8.01 16.92
C GLN A 23 -19.83 9.46 16.44
N VAL A 24 -20.77 10.22 16.96
CA VAL A 24 -20.89 11.65 16.71
C VAL A 24 -20.60 12.41 18.00
N THR A 25 -19.58 13.25 17.95
CA THR A 25 -19.26 14.16 19.05
C THR A 25 -19.56 15.59 18.63
N MET A 26 -20.07 16.40 19.57
CA MET A 26 -20.39 17.80 19.35
C MET A 26 -19.48 18.71 20.19
N PHE A 27 -18.95 19.75 19.58
CA PHE A 27 -18.20 20.78 20.28
C PHE A 27 -19.17 21.77 20.97
N ASP A 28 -19.08 21.89 22.28
CA ASP A 28 -19.93 22.75 23.11
C ASP A 28 -19.35 24.16 23.34
N GLY A 29 -18.27 24.50 22.62
CA GLY A 29 -17.50 25.72 22.79
C GLY A 29 -16.25 25.54 23.67
N ARG A 30 -16.14 24.46 24.42
CA ARG A 30 -15.01 24.16 25.32
C ARG A 30 -14.41 22.78 25.07
N ARG A 31 -15.24 21.77 24.83
CA ARG A 31 -14.83 20.39 24.63
C ARG A 31 -15.76 19.67 23.66
N PHE A 32 -15.29 18.60 23.08
CA PHE A 32 -16.11 17.64 22.38
C PHE A 32 -16.78 16.69 23.39
N ARG A 33 -18.07 16.43 23.22
CA ARG A 33 -18.82 15.43 23.98
C ARG A 33 -19.57 14.50 23.04
N SER A 34 -19.68 13.22 23.39
CA SER A 34 -20.50 12.27 22.64
C SER A 34 -21.97 12.68 22.71
N VAL A 35 -22.64 12.69 21.55
CA VAL A 35 -24.04 13.11 21.45
C VAL A 35 -24.90 12.15 20.65
N ALA A 36 -24.30 11.35 19.76
CA ALA A 36 -25.02 10.32 19.03
C ALA A 36 -24.12 9.14 18.71
N HIS A 37 -24.71 7.99 18.51
CA HIS A 37 -24.01 6.75 18.17
C HIS A 37 -24.90 5.86 17.32
N LEU A 38 -24.35 5.29 16.24
CA LEU A 38 -25.06 4.38 15.36
C LEU A 38 -24.24 3.08 15.22
N GLY A 39 -24.91 1.95 15.22
CA GLY A 39 -24.21 0.66 15.13
C GLY A 39 -25.16 -0.50 14.85
N VAL A 40 -24.58 -1.70 14.92
CA VAL A 40 -25.31 -2.97 14.90
C VAL A 40 -24.96 -3.73 16.17
N VAL A 41 -25.98 -4.24 16.86
CA VAL A 41 -25.77 -5.05 18.06
C VAL A 41 -25.08 -6.35 17.69
N ALA A 42 -23.85 -6.55 18.15
CA ALA A 42 -23.08 -7.72 17.83
C ALA A 42 -23.69 -9.01 18.37
N THR A 43 -23.63 -10.08 17.57
CA THR A 43 -24.15 -11.41 17.92
C THR A 43 -23.06 -12.43 18.19
N ARG A 44 -21.77 -12.05 18.08
CA ARG A 44 -20.62 -12.97 18.16
C ARG A 44 -19.55 -12.45 19.11
N GLU A 45 -18.90 -13.36 19.81
CA GLU A 45 -17.92 -13.05 20.86
C GLU A 45 -16.54 -12.62 20.37
N PHE A 46 -16.21 -12.76 19.10
CA PHE A 46 -14.89 -12.40 18.58
C PHE A 46 -14.68 -10.90 18.36
N VAL A 47 -15.69 -10.09 18.67
CA VAL A 47 -15.58 -8.62 18.63
C VAL A 47 -15.04 -8.15 19.96
N ASP A 48 -13.93 -7.42 19.97
CA ASP A 48 -13.29 -6.91 21.21
C ASP A 48 -14.22 -6.10 22.10
N GLN A 49 -15.25 -5.51 21.52
CA GLN A 49 -16.27 -4.73 22.23
C GLN A 49 -17.52 -5.54 22.58
N TRP A 50 -17.50 -6.86 22.43
CA TRP A 50 -18.62 -7.74 22.75
C TRP A 50 -19.23 -7.49 24.13
N ALA A 51 -18.37 -7.16 25.12
CA ALA A 51 -18.82 -6.93 26.49
C ALA A 51 -19.86 -5.82 26.61
N LYS A 52 -19.81 -4.77 25.78
CA LYS A 52 -20.80 -3.68 25.82
C LYS A 52 -22.19 -4.12 25.38
N TYR A 53 -22.28 -5.09 24.44
CA TYR A 53 -23.57 -5.60 23.96
C TYR A 53 -24.24 -6.60 24.94
N LYS A 54 -23.54 -6.99 26.00
CA LYS A 54 -24.12 -7.72 27.14
C LYS A 54 -24.84 -6.80 28.13
N HIS A 55 -24.76 -5.48 27.92
CA HIS A 55 -25.48 -4.53 28.75
C HIS A 55 -27.00 -4.71 28.56
N PRO A 56 -27.81 -4.63 29.64
CA PRO A 56 -29.27 -4.83 29.57
C PRO A 56 -30.02 -4.00 28.53
N LEU A 57 -29.48 -2.83 28.15
CA LEU A 57 -30.06 -1.98 27.10
C LEU A 57 -30.04 -2.63 25.69
N PHE A 58 -29.22 -3.63 25.46
CA PHE A 58 -29.10 -4.36 24.20
C PHE A 58 -29.70 -5.78 24.24
N GLU A 59 -30.24 -6.19 25.38
CA GLU A 59 -30.81 -7.52 25.56
C GLU A 59 -32.00 -7.72 24.59
N GLY A 60 -31.96 -8.84 23.84
CA GLY A 60 -32.98 -9.17 22.84
C GLY A 60 -32.82 -8.48 21.49
N HIS A 61 -31.83 -7.61 21.29
CA HIS A 61 -31.62 -6.82 20.07
C HIS A 61 -30.46 -7.30 19.20
N GLY A 62 -29.97 -8.53 19.42
CA GLY A 62 -28.84 -9.08 18.66
C GLY A 62 -29.07 -9.02 17.14
N GLY A 63 -28.14 -8.44 16.40
CA GLY A 63 -28.20 -8.27 14.94
C GLY A 63 -29.00 -7.06 14.45
N GLN A 64 -29.73 -6.38 15.31
CA GLN A 64 -30.46 -5.17 14.94
C GLN A 64 -29.53 -3.96 14.81
N SER A 65 -29.88 -3.06 13.92
CA SER A 65 -29.27 -1.73 13.87
C SER A 65 -29.80 -0.89 15.03
N TYR A 66 -28.94 -0.05 15.62
CA TYR A 66 -29.37 0.87 16.68
C TYR A 66 -28.84 2.28 16.45
N ALA A 67 -29.60 3.25 16.90
CA ALA A 67 -29.17 4.64 17.01
C ALA A 67 -29.46 5.16 18.40
N TRP A 68 -28.49 5.83 19.00
CA TRP A 68 -28.60 6.62 20.21
C TRP A 68 -28.49 8.10 19.87
N ALA A 69 -29.33 8.94 20.49
CA ALA A 69 -29.24 10.39 20.40
C ALA A 69 -29.47 11.00 21.77
N ASP A 70 -28.48 11.64 22.36
CA ASP A 70 -28.52 12.31 23.67
C ASP A 70 -29.62 13.36 23.69
N ALA A 71 -30.74 13.08 24.37
CA ALA A 71 -31.91 13.94 24.41
C ALA A 71 -31.81 14.98 25.52
N ASN A 72 -31.19 14.64 26.63
CA ASN A 72 -31.14 15.46 27.86
C ASN A 72 -29.82 16.21 28.05
N GLY A 73 -28.77 15.86 27.30
CA GLY A 73 -27.46 16.52 27.30
C GLY A 73 -26.49 16.02 28.36
N ASP A 74 -26.74 14.86 28.98
CA ASP A 74 -25.87 14.31 30.01
C ASP A 74 -24.73 13.43 29.43
N GLY A 75 -24.84 13.04 28.16
CA GLY A 75 -23.85 12.19 27.45
C GLY A 75 -23.88 10.73 27.88
N LEU A 76 -24.93 10.30 28.59
CA LEU A 76 -25.14 8.94 29.04
C LEU A 76 -26.24 8.26 28.20
N VAL A 77 -26.09 6.98 27.93
CA VAL A 77 -27.06 6.22 27.14
C VAL A 77 -28.21 5.75 28.03
N GLN A 78 -29.44 6.18 27.73
CA GLN A 78 -30.64 5.70 28.38
C GLN A 78 -31.56 4.97 27.40
N ALA A 79 -32.38 4.06 27.90
CA ALA A 79 -33.31 3.26 27.07
C ALA A 79 -34.24 4.11 26.21
N ALA A 80 -34.71 5.25 26.73
CA ALA A 80 -35.62 6.17 26.02
C ALA A 80 -34.94 6.93 24.84
N GLU A 81 -33.61 6.88 24.76
CA GLU A 81 -32.81 7.56 23.76
C GLU A 81 -32.28 6.58 22.69
N LEU A 82 -32.48 5.28 22.90
CA LEU A 82 -32.10 4.23 21.97
C LEU A 82 -33.28 3.86 21.06
N THR A 83 -32.97 3.71 19.79
CA THR A 83 -33.88 3.14 18.81
C THR A 83 -33.24 1.94 18.15
N PHE A 84 -34.01 0.86 17.94
CA PHE A 84 -33.58 -0.35 17.26
C PHE A 84 -34.37 -0.54 15.99
N ALA A 85 -33.76 -1.06 14.95
CA ALA A 85 -34.37 -1.26 13.64
C ALA A 85 -33.82 -2.51 12.94
N GLU A 86 -34.69 -3.13 12.15
CA GLU A 86 -34.33 -4.13 11.15
C GLU A 86 -34.71 -3.59 9.76
N PRO A 87 -33.93 -2.65 9.20
CA PRO A 87 -34.29 -2.02 7.95
C PRO A 87 -34.38 -3.05 6.83
N GLN A 88 -35.38 -2.87 5.99
CA GLN A 88 -35.60 -3.69 4.80
C GLN A 88 -35.54 -2.81 3.55
N VAL A 89 -34.89 -3.28 2.52
CA VAL A 89 -34.86 -2.63 1.21
C VAL A 89 -35.14 -3.67 0.14
N ASP A 90 -36.18 -3.41 -0.67
CA ASP A 90 -36.69 -4.35 -1.69
C ASP A 90 -36.95 -5.77 -1.10
N GLY A 91 -37.48 -5.83 0.14
CA GLY A 91 -37.77 -7.08 0.85
C GLY A 91 -36.54 -7.86 1.34
N ARG A 92 -35.36 -7.24 1.37
CA ARG A 92 -34.13 -7.83 1.89
C ARG A 92 -33.66 -7.08 3.13
N PRO A 93 -33.11 -7.79 4.14
CA PRO A 93 -32.50 -7.12 5.28
C PRO A 93 -31.37 -6.20 4.84
N ALA A 94 -31.39 -4.97 5.30
CA ALA A 94 -30.40 -3.94 5.01
C ALA A 94 -29.89 -3.32 6.33
N PRO A 95 -29.27 -4.12 7.21
CA PRO A 95 -28.76 -3.60 8.47
C PRO A 95 -27.73 -2.52 8.22
N TRP A 96 -27.68 -1.54 9.10
CA TRP A 96 -26.63 -0.55 9.11
C TRP A 96 -25.25 -1.22 9.14
N ARG A 97 -24.37 -0.88 8.22
CA ARG A 97 -23.01 -1.39 8.14
C ARG A 97 -22.06 -0.27 7.75
N PRO A 98 -21.62 0.55 8.69
CA PRO A 98 -20.51 1.45 8.40
C PRO A 98 -19.28 0.63 8.04
N PHE A 99 -18.49 1.19 7.17
CA PHE A 99 -17.33 0.47 6.65
C PHE A 99 -16.13 0.52 7.62
N TYR A 100 -15.36 -0.55 7.65
CA TYR A 100 -14.25 -0.81 8.57
C TYR A 100 -13.16 0.29 8.58
N TRP A 101 -12.87 0.93 7.45
CA TRP A 101 -11.78 1.89 7.30
C TRP A 101 -12.20 3.35 7.37
N GLY A 102 -13.37 3.62 7.73
CA GLY A 102 -13.88 4.95 7.92
C GLY A 102 -15.05 5.31 6.99
N GLN A 103 -15.98 6.02 7.54
CA GLN A 103 -17.13 6.57 6.84
C GLN A 103 -17.24 8.02 7.24
N LEU A 104 -17.29 8.90 6.27
CA LEU A 104 -17.50 10.32 6.51
C LEU A 104 -18.88 10.73 5.98
N PRO A 105 -19.64 11.54 6.74
CA PRO A 105 -20.88 12.10 6.25
C PRO A 105 -20.60 13.14 5.15
N ASP A 106 -21.65 13.48 4.41
CA ASP A 106 -21.66 14.70 3.61
C ASP A 106 -21.70 15.97 4.48
N ASP A 107 -21.71 17.12 3.86
CA ASP A 107 -21.75 18.43 4.53
C ASP A 107 -23.04 18.68 5.34
N SER A 108 -24.08 17.91 5.11
CA SER A 108 -25.34 17.95 5.88
C SER A 108 -25.38 16.97 7.06
N GLY A 109 -24.36 16.13 7.22
CA GLY A 109 -24.33 15.05 8.19
C GLY A 109 -25.00 13.76 7.74
N THR A 110 -25.38 13.66 6.47
CA THR A 110 -25.93 12.42 5.89
C THR A 110 -24.85 11.36 5.83
N LEU A 111 -25.11 10.19 6.39
CA LEU A 111 -24.27 9.01 6.28
C LEU A 111 -24.77 8.11 5.17
N ALA A 112 -23.86 7.38 4.53
CA ALA A 112 -24.24 6.45 3.47
C ALA A 112 -23.36 5.20 3.47
N TYR A 113 -23.88 4.10 2.94
CA TYR A 113 -23.09 2.93 2.59
C TYR A 113 -23.58 2.26 1.31
N LEU A 114 -22.68 1.53 0.64
CA LEU A 114 -22.98 0.79 -0.57
C LEU A 114 -23.50 -0.60 -0.23
N ALA A 115 -24.64 -0.97 -0.80
CA ALA A 115 -25.19 -2.31 -0.64
C ALA A 115 -24.36 -3.32 -1.44
N ASN A 116 -23.89 -4.38 -0.79
CA ASN A 116 -23.11 -5.43 -1.44
C ASN A 116 -23.87 -6.05 -2.62
N GLY A 117 -23.25 -6.01 -3.80
CA GLY A 117 -23.75 -6.63 -5.03
C GLY A 117 -24.91 -5.90 -5.70
N LEU A 118 -25.24 -4.70 -5.26
CA LEU A 118 -26.30 -3.87 -5.85
C LEU A 118 -25.76 -2.46 -6.15
N PRO A 119 -26.18 -1.82 -7.26
CA PRO A 119 -25.82 -0.43 -7.56
C PRO A 119 -26.67 0.55 -6.73
N VAL A 120 -26.71 0.34 -5.42
CA VAL A 120 -27.60 1.04 -4.49
C VAL A 120 -26.80 1.59 -3.32
N LEU A 121 -26.92 2.88 -3.11
CA LEU A 121 -26.43 3.58 -1.96
C LEU A 121 -27.56 3.80 -0.96
N TYR A 122 -27.43 3.28 0.25
CA TYR A 122 -28.34 3.58 1.35
C TYR A 122 -27.85 4.83 2.06
N THR A 123 -28.72 5.82 2.16
CA THR A 123 -28.40 7.09 2.82
C THR A 123 -29.27 7.31 4.04
N TYR A 124 -28.66 7.81 5.10
CA TYR A 124 -29.29 8.11 6.37
C TYR A 124 -29.11 9.60 6.67
N PRO A 125 -30.07 10.45 6.27
CA PRO A 125 -30.02 11.88 6.55
C PRO A 125 -30.24 12.15 8.02
N VAL A 126 -29.69 13.27 8.51
CA VAL A 126 -30.12 13.84 9.79
C VAL A 126 -31.57 14.31 9.67
N THR A 127 -32.49 13.70 10.40
CA THR A 127 -33.91 14.01 10.34
C THR A 127 -34.33 15.12 11.32
N GLY A 128 -33.45 15.50 12.21
CA GLY A 128 -33.65 16.53 13.21
C GLY A 128 -32.56 16.55 14.26
N TYR A 129 -32.73 17.38 15.27
CA TYR A 129 -31.83 17.48 16.40
C TYR A 129 -32.61 17.42 17.71
N THR A 130 -32.08 16.78 18.74
CA THR A 130 -32.62 16.83 20.10
C THR A 130 -32.50 18.24 20.68
N LYS A 131 -33.15 18.51 21.80
CA LYS A 131 -32.96 19.79 22.54
C LYS A 131 -31.51 20.01 22.96
N ALA A 132 -30.80 18.93 23.26
CA ALA A 132 -29.39 18.96 23.59
C ALA A 132 -28.46 19.13 22.37
N GLY A 133 -29.01 19.05 21.16
CA GLY A 133 -28.30 19.24 19.90
C GLY A 133 -27.73 17.96 19.27
N ALA A 134 -28.12 16.80 19.76
CA ALA A 134 -27.72 15.54 19.13
C ALA A 134 -28.47 15.34 17.80
N PRO A 135 -27.75 14.91 16.71
CA PRO A 135 -28.41 14.59 15.45
C PRO A 135 -29.24 13.31 15.59
N ILE A 136 -30.42 13.30 14.99
CA ILE A 136 -31.37 12.18 15.01
C ILE A 136 -31.31 11.46 13.66
N TYR A 137 -31.09 10.15 13.70
CA TYR A 137 -31.10 9.27 12.54
C TYR A 137 -32.21 8.24 12.65
N ARG A 138 -32.91 7.98 11.53
CA ARG A 138 -33.95 6.94 11.44
C ARG A 138 -33.41 5.75 10.64
N LEU A 139 -32.88 4.77 11.34
CA LEU A 139 -32.26 3.60 10.69
C LEU A 139 -33.27 2.64 10.04
N ALA A 140 -34.55 2.69 10.45
CA ALA A 140 -35.59 1.87 9.85
C ALA A 140 -35.95 2.28 8.40
N GLU A 141 -35.71 3.53 8.04
CA GLU A 141 -36.17 4.15 6.80
C GLU A 141 -35.02 4.80 6.03
N PRO A 142 -34.04 4.02 5.52
CA PRO A 142 -32.99 4.58 4.71
C PRO A 142 -33.53 5.16 3.41
N ALA A 143 -33.03 6.30 2.99
CA ALA A 143 -33.29 6.77 1.65
C ALA A 143 -32.40 5.98 0.67
N ILE A 144 -33.01 5.57 -0.44
CA ILE A 144 -32.31 4.76 -1.44
C ILE A 144 -31.88 5.66 -2.58
N ARG A 145 -30.58 5.63 -2.88
CA ARG A 145 -30.01 6.29 -4.05
C ARG A 145 -29.50 5.23 -5.00
N ARG A 146 -30.11 5.15 -6.17
CA ARG A 146 -29.68 4.23 -7.23
C ARG A 146 -28.78 4.98 -8.18
N ALA A 147 -27.60 4.40 -8.48
CA ALA A 147 -26.75 4.94 -9.53
C ALA A 147 -27.43 4.77 -10.90
N ASP A 148 -27.24 5.73 -11.79
CA ASP A 148 -27.79 5.72 -13.12
C ASP A 148 -27.07 4.74 -14.09
N TRP A 149 -26.01 4.11 -13.61
CA TRP A 149 -25.35 2.99 -14.26
C TRP A 149 -24.97 1.90 -13.23
N ALA A 150 -24.72 0.69 -13.69
CA ALA A 150 -24.37 -0.42 -12.83
C ALA A 150 -23.00 -0.18 -12.16
N VAL A 151 -23.03 0.10 -10.89
CA VAL A 151 -21.84 0.15 -10.06
C VAL A 151 -21.53 -1.27 -9.63
N LEU A 152 -20.48 -1.83 -10.19
CA LEU A 152 -20.00 -3.13 -9.78
C LEU A 152 -19.12 -2.89 -8.53
N GLY A 153 -19.59 -3.37 -7.40
CA GLY A 153 -18.73 -3.43 -6.21
C GLY A 153 -17.46 -4.20 -6.57
N SER A 154 -16.30 -3.68 -6.22
CA SER A 154 -15.07 -4.42 -6.43
C SER A 154 -15.13 -5.74 -5.67
N GLY A 155 -14.74 -6.84 -6.29
CA GLY A 155 -14.66 -8.14 -5.65
C GLY A 155 -13.66 -8.20 -4.47
N ASN A 156 -12.94 -7.13 -4.21
CA ASN A 156 -11.98 -6.97 -3.13
C ASN A 156 -12.52 -6.20 -1.92
N GLY A 157 -13.80 -5.84 -1.92
CA GLY A 157 -14.61 -5.73 -0.72
C GLY A 157 -14.42 -4.51 0.18
N GLU A 158 -13.63 -3.55 -0.18
CA GLU A 158 -13.41 -2.40 0.71
C GLU A 158 -14.19 -1.16 0.24
N GLY A 159 -15.47 -1.37 -0.08
CA GLY A 159 -16.40 -0.34 -0.54
C GLY A 159 -16.62 0.78 0.47
N MET A 160 -15.63 1.64 0.64
CA MET A 160 -15.71 2.83 1.45
C MET A 160 -16.56 3.90 0.77
N VAL A 161 -17.43 4.53 1.52
CA VAL A 161 -18.27 5.62 1.06
C VAL A 161 -17.99 6.86 1.90
N VAL A 162 -17.64 7.96 1.24
CA VAL A 162 -17.33 9.22 1.90
C VAL A 162 -18.17 10.34 1.31
N GLY A 163 -18.84 11.08 2.16
CA GLY A 163 -19.61 12.25 1.77
C GLY A 163 -18.71 13.47 1.49
N GLY A 164 -19.05 14.18 0.45
CA GLY A 164 -18.47 15.46 0.06
C GLY A 164 -19.46 16.60 0.16
N ALA A 165 -19.17 17.69 -0.53
CA ALA A 165 -20.05 18.85 -0.61
C ALA A 165 -21.27 18.59 -1.49
N ASP A 166 -22.34 19.35 -1.27
CA ASP A 166 -23.59 19.31 -2.04
C ASP A 166 -24.30 17.95 -2.05
N GLY A 167 -24.05 17.11 -1.05
CA GLY A 167 -24.66 15.79 -0.94
C GLY A 167 -24.12 14.78 -1.93
N VAL A 168 -22.90 14.97 -2.44
CA VAL A 168 -22.17 13.99 -3.25
C VAL A 168 -21.60 12.93 -2.33
N PHE A 169 -21.55 11.69 -2.82
CA PHE A 169 -20.83 10.59 -2.18
C PHE A 169 -19.80 10.01 -3.13
N TYR A 170 -18.60 9.79 -2.61
CA TYR A 170 -17.49 9.14 -3.30
C TYR A 170 -17.38 7.69 -2.84
N LEU A 171 -17.25 6.79 -3.79
CA LEU A 171 -17.17 5.35 -3.56
C LEU A 171 -15.79 4.85 -3.96
N ASN A 172 -15.05 4.32 -2.98
CA ASN A 172 -13.77 3.65 -3.23
C ASN A 172 -14.02 2.23 -3.72
N GLN A 173 -14.11 2.09 -5.00
CA GLN A 173 -14.32 0.84 -5.72
C GLN A 173 -13.63 0.89 -7.09
N ASP A 174 -13.72 -0.13 -7.91
CA ASP A 174 -13.23 -0.12 -9.28
C ASP A 174 -14.41 0.01 -10.27
N PRO A 175 -14.55 1.15 -10.96
CA PRO A 175 -13.80 2.41 -10.81
C PRO A 175 -14.16 3.18 -9.55
N LEU A 176 -13.25 4.03 -9.07
CA LEU A 176 -13.57 5.09 -8.10
C LEU A 176 -14.60 6.03 -8.74
N ILE A 177 -15.70 6.30 -8.09
CA ILE A 177 -16.76 7.17 -8.62
C ILE A 177 -17.27 8.18 -7.60
N GLY A 178 -17.81 9.30 -8.11
CA GLY A 178 -18.64 10.22 -7.37
C GLY A 178 -20.10 10.12 -7.83
N ILE A 179 -21.04 10.09 -6.89
CA ILE A 179 -22.48 10.03 -7.15
C ILE A 179 -23.17 11.23 -6.52
N ASP A 180 -23.93 11.98 -7.29
CA ASP A 180 -24.71 13.10 -6.78
C ASP A 180 -25.97 12.64 -5.98
N ARG A 181 -26.72 13.63 -5.44
CA ARG A 181 -27.94 13.36 -4.66
C ARG A 181 -29.06 12.68 -5.47
N ASN A 182 -29.02 12.77 -6.79
CA ASN A 182 -30.01 12.18 -7.69
C ASN A 182 -29.61 10.78 -8.20
N GLY A 183 -28.40 10.33 -7.88
CA GLY A 183 -27.86 9.07 -8.35
C GLY A 183 -27.05 9.17 -9.66
N HIS A 184 -26.83 10.37 -10.18
CA HIS A 184 -25.99 10.55 -11.37
C HIS A 184 -24.53 10.37 -11.02
N VAL A 185 -23.83 9.60 -11.83
CA VAL A 185 -22.38 9.45 -11.73
C VAL A 185 -21.71 10.68 -12.34
N LEU A 186 -20.94 11.39 -11.53
CA LEU A 186 -20.29 12.64 -11.93
C LEU A 186 -19.00 12.39 -12.71
N GLY A 187 -18.35 11.28 -12.45
CA GLY A 187 -17.11 10.87 -13.07
C GLY A 187 -16.55 9.63 -12.40
N GLY A 188 -15.55 9.04 -12.99
CA GLY A 188 -14.91 7.85 -12.45
C GLY A 188 -13.43 7.78 -12.83
N TYR A 189 -12.67 7.00 -12.06
CA TYR A 189 -11.26 6.76 -12.31
C TYR A 189 -10.93 5.27 -12.14
N PRO A 190 -10.15 4.66 -13.04
CA PRO A 190 -9.77 3.25 -12.94
C PRO A 190 -9.04 2.97 -11.62
N ASN A 191 -9.48 1.93 -10.91
CA ASN A 191 -8.99 1.58 -9.59
C ASN A 191 -8.83 0.06 -9.46
N HIS A 192 -7.92 -0.50 -10.27
CA HIS A 192 -7.79 -1.96 -10.42
C HIS A 192 -7.18 -2.67 -9.23
N HIS A 193 -6.50 -1.96 -8.33
CA HIS A 193 -5.88 -2.53 -7.13
C HIS A 193 -6.46 -1.91 -5.86
N THR A 194 -7.71 -2.25 -5.58
CA THR A 194 -8.40 -1.83 -4.35
C THR A 194 -7.98 -2.64 -3.12
N SER A 195 -7.35 -3.79 -3.30
CA SER A 195 -6.92 -4.63 -2.19
C SER A 195 -5.61 -4.13 -1.56
N VAL A 196 -5.62 -3.89 -0.26
CA VAL A 196 -4.44 -3.63 0.56
C VAL A 196 -3.36 -4.70 0.32
N HIS A 197 -3.73 -5.96 0.40
CA HIS A 197 -2.79 -7.07 0.29
C HIS A 197 -2.28 -7.31 -1.14
N GLY A 198 -3.03 -6.92 -2.18
CA GLY A 198 -2.61 -7.01 -3.57
C GLY A 198 -1.60 -5.93 -3.98
N SER A 199 -1.51 -4.84 -3.22
CA SER A 199 -0.67 -3.69 -3.55
C SER A 199 0.83 -3.99 -3.52
N HIS A 200 1.26 -4.95 -2.71
CA HIS A 200 2.68 -5.27 -2.51
C HIS A 200 3.38 -5.75 -3.78
N THR A 201 2.64 -6.40 -4.68
CA THR A 201 3.14 -6.90 -5.96
C THR A 201 2.76 -6.04 -7.16
N ALA A 202 2.05 -4.93 -6.91
CA ALA A 202 1.64 -4.02 -7.96
C ALA A 202 2.85 -3.30 -8.60
N ARG A 203 2.74 -2.95 -9.87
CA ARG A 203 3.70 -2.05 -10.52
C ARG A 203 3.63 -0.65 -9.88
N ALA A 204 4.60 0.22 -10.17
CA ALA A 204 4.56 1.60 -9.71
C ALA A 204 3.29 2.32 -10.19
N SER A 205 2.75 3.20 -9.35
CA SER A 205 1.58 4.02 -9.68
C SER A 205 1.87 4.94 -10.87
N ALA A 206 0.84 5.23 -11.62
CA ALA A 206 0.87 6.16 -12.74
C ALA A 206 -0.54 6.69 -12.99
N PRO A 207 -0.71 7.78 -13.72
CA PRO A 207 -2.03 8.17 -14.21
C PRO A 207 -2.73 7.00 -14.91
N GLY A 208 -3.96 6.68 -14.47
CA GLY A 208 -4.73 5.51 -14.92
C GLY A 208 -4.46 4.21 -14.15
N TYR A 209 -3.58 4.25 -13.13
CA TYR A 209 -3.25 3.07 -12.35
C TYR A 209 -2.88 3.45 -10.91
N LEU A 210 -3.75 3.15 -9.95
CA LEU A 210 -3.55 3.38 -8.52
C LEU A 210 -3.05 2.12 -7.84
N ILE A 211 -2.37 2.28 -6.70
CA ILE A 211 -1.87 1.15 -5.92
C ILE A 211 -2.56 1.11 -4.57
N GLY A 212 -3.34 0.05 -4.34
CA GLY A 212 -3.97 -0.25 -3.07
C GLY A 212 -4.70 0.92 -2.43
N PRO A 213 -5.57 1.64 -3.17
CA PRO A 213 -6.33 2.74 -2.58
C PRO A 213 -7.21 2.19 -1.48
N SER A 214 -6.88 2.57 -0.25
CA SER A 214 -7.46 2.00 0.95
C SER A 214 -8.53 2.90 1.57
N SER A 215 -8.32 4.22 1.56
CA SER A 215 -9.21 5.14 2.26
C SER A 215 -9.34 6.47 1.55
N ILE A 216 -10.58 6.96 1.39
CA ILE A 216 -10.83 8.35 1.04
C ILE A 216 -10.70 9.18 2.32
N LEU A 217 -9.70 10.06 2.40
CA LEU A 217 -9.40 10.83 3.61
C LEU A 217 -10.30 12.07 3.76
N GLY A 218 -11.02 12.42 2.73
CA GLY A 218 -11.94 13.56 2.74
C GLY A 218 -11.87 14.40 1.49
N THR A 219 -12.47 15.59 1.57
CA THR A 219 -12.61 16.49 0.45
C THR A 219 -12.32 17.93 0.83
N ALA A 220 -11.97 18.76 -0.17
CA ALA A 220 -11.79 20.18 -0.02
C ALA A 220 -12.36 20.93 -1.24
N VAL A 221 -13.13 21.98 -1.00
CA VAL A 221 -13.77 22.78 -2.05
C VAL A 221 -12.92 23.98 -2.43
N PHE A 222 -12.70 24.17 -3.73
CA PHE A 222 -11.91 25.25 -4.31
C PHE A 222 -12.75 26.10 -5.26
N GLY A 223 -12.40 27.37 -5.36
CA GLY A 223 -12.95 28.30 -6.32
C GLY A 223 -12.40 28.11 -7.74
N ASN A 224 -12.56 29.13 -8.58
CA ASN A 224 -11.99 29.21 -9.94
C ASN A 224 -12.37 28.06 -10.89
N GLY A 225 -13.56 27.49 -10.70
CA GLY A 225 -14.06 26.38 -11.54
C GLY A 225 -13.41 25.03 -11.28
N ILE A 226 -12.54 24.91 -10.27
CA ILE A 226 -11.95 23.61 -9.87
C ILE A 226 -12.99 22.74 -9.17
N GLY A 227 -13.78 23.32 -8.27
CA GLY A 227 -14.76 22.59 -7.48
C GLY A 227 -14.13 21.80 -6.33
N GLU A 228 -14.66 20.63 -6.06
CA GLU A 228 -14.21 19.78 -4.97
C GLU A 228 -13.05 18.87 -5.43
N ILE A 229 -12.05 18.76 -4.57
CA ILE A 229 -10.94 17.81 -4.71
C ILE A 229 -11.08 16.76 -3.63
N VAL A 230 -10.89 15.50 -4.01
CA VAL A 230 -10.95 14.31 -3.17
C VAL A 230 -9.55 13.77 -2.97
N ASP A 231 -9.20 13.39 -1.75
CA ASP A 231 -7.94 12.72 -1.42
C ASP A 231 -8.19 11.24 -1.12
N LEU A 232 -7.49 10.39 -1.85
CA LEU A 232 -7.54 8.95 -1.74
C LEU A 232 -6.17 8.42 -1.30
N ASN A 233 -6.09 7.83 -0.12
CA ASN A 233 -4.86 7.24 0.41
C ASN A 233 -4.57 5.88 -0.23
N GLY A 234 -3.34 5.68 -0.66
CA GLY A 234 -2.84 4.40 -1.17
C GLY A 234 -2.08 3.61 -0.12
N ASN A 235 -2.17 2.30 -0.18
CA ASN A 235 -1.55 1.39 0.80
C ASN A 235 -0.02 1.49 0.89
N LEU A 236 0.62 1.97 -0.17
CA LEU A 236 2.08 2.11 -0.22
C LEU A 236 2.57 3.54 0.08
N GLY A 237 1.71 4.38 0.67
CA GLY A 237 2.07 5.69 1.20
C GLY A 237 1.85 6.87 0.27
N GLU A 238 1.41 6.65 -0.95
CA GLU A 238 0.98 7.71 -1.86
C GLU A 238 -0.44 8.17 -1.52
N ASN A 239 -0.71 9.46 -1.70
CA ASN A 239 -2.05 10.01 -1.70
C ASN A 239 -2.38 10.51 -3.10
N TYR A 240 -3.58 10.22 -3.58
CA TYR A 240 -4.03 10.54 -4.93
C TYR A 240 -5.13 11.59 -4.88
N LEU A 241 -4.90 12.72 -5.52
CA LEU A 241 -5.87 13.82 -5.58
C LEU A 241 -6.64 13.79 -6.89
N PHE A 242 -7.96 13.85 -6.80
CA PHE A 242 -8.89 13.89 -7.92
C PHE A 242 -9.88 15.04 -7.80
N THR A 243 -10.33 15.56 -8.94
CA THR A 243 -11.51 16.41 -8.95
C THR A 243 -12.79 15.59 -8.80
N ARG A 244 -13.89 16.26 -8.44
CA ARG A 244 -15.23 15.66 -8.28
C ARG A 244 -15.65 14.81 -9.49
N ASP A 245 -15.28 15.21 -10.69
CA ASP A 245 -15.60 14.55 -11.95
C ASP A 245 -14.52 13.60 -12.45
N GLY A 246 -13.59 13.20 -11.58
CA GLY A 246 -12.64 12.12 -11.82
C GLY A 246 -11.37 12.51 -12.58
N LEU A 247 -11.04 13.81 -12.69
CA LEU A 247 -9.77 14.20 -13.29
C LEU A 247 -8.63 14.08 -12.27
N TRP A 248 -7.54 13.47 -12.70
CA TRP A 248 -6.30 13.38 -11.90
C TRP A 248 -5.72 14.78 -11.68
N VAL A 249 -5.41 15.09 -10.43
CA VAL A 249 -4.74 16.34 -10.06
C VAL A 249 -3.26 16.09 -9.81
N GLN A 250 -2.94 15.24 -8.84
CA GLN A 250 -1.58 14.99 -8.39
C GLN A 250 -1.51 13.72 -7.51
N SER A 251 -0.34 13.08 -7.50
CA SER A 251 0.06 12.15 -6.46
C SER A 251 0.94 12.86 -5.45
N LEU A 252 0.60 12.77 -4.18
CA LEU A 252 1.41 13.27 -3.06
C LEU A 252 2.22 12.11 -2.52
N PHE A 253 3.43 12.40 -2.05
CA PHE A 253 4.38 11.44 -1.49
C PHE A 253 4.86 10.40 -2.49
N LYS A 254 5.73 9.52 -2.01
CA LYS A 254 6.31 8.43 -2.79
C LYS A 254 5.88 7.09 -2.25
N ASP A 255 5.82 6.15 -3.15
CA ASP A 255 5.70 4.72 -2.87
C ASP A 255 6.81 4.29 -1.91
N VAL A 256 6.44 3.67 -0.78
CA VAL A 256 7.37 3.20 0.25
C VAL A 256 8.40 2.20 -0.28
N ARG A 257 8.09 1.50 -1.37
CA ARG A 257 9.03 0.60 -2.05
C ARG A 257 10.19 1.35 -2.69
N GLY A 258 10.03 2.66 -2.92
CA GLY A 258 11.07 3.57 -3.38
C GLY A 258 12.06 4.01 -2.30
N GLY A 259 11.96 3.48 -1.09
CA GLY A 259 12.76 3.82 0.07
C GLY A 259 12.00 4.66 1.07
N PHE A 260 12.25 4.39 2.33
CA PHE A 260 11.61 5.07 3.45
C PHE A 260 12.59 6.07 4.05
N GLU A 261 12.39 7.35 3.79
CA GLU A 261 13.16 8.41 4.41
C GLU A 261 12.24 9.19 5.37
N THR A 262 12.39 8.94 6.66
CA THR A 262 11.79 9.78 7.68
C THR A 262 12.77 10.89 8.04
N PRO A 263 12.37 12.17 7.98
CA PRO A 263 13.21 13.26 8.45
C PRO A 263 13.58 13.05 9.93
N THR A 264 14.84 13.24 10.26
CA THR A 264 15.34 13.09 11.65
C THR A 264 14.82 14.16 12.58
N GLN A 265 14.33 15.28 12.03
CA GLN A 265 13.75 16.38 12.77
C GLN A 265 12.55 16.95 12.02
N ALA A 266 11.46 17.19 12.74
CA ALA A 266 10.32 17.90 12.20
C ALA A 266 10.58 19.42 12.30
N VAL A 267 10.70 20.07 11.14
CA VAL A 267 10.86 21.51 11.04
C VAL A 267 9.63 22.12 10.39
N ARG A 268 9.03 23.12 11.02
CA ARG A 268 7.85 23.79 10.47
C ARG A 268 8.16 24.37 9.08
N GLY A 269 7.29 24.07 8.10
CA GLY A 269 7.45 24.51 6.72
C GLY A 269 8.40 23.64 5.88
N MET A 270 8.86 22.52 6.43
CA MET A 270 9.62 21.53 5.67
C MET A 270 8.76 20.96 4.53
N ALA A 271 9.30 20.88 3.32
CA ALA A 271 8.65 20.20 2.20
C ALA A 271 8.68 18.68 2.41
N MET A 272 7.52 18.04 2.22
CA MET A 272 7.33 16.60 2.45
C MET A 272 6.95 15.82 1.19
N ASP A 273 6.78 16.48 0.06
CA ASP A 273 6.35 15.91 -1.22
C ASP A 273 7.33 14.85 -1.78
N ALA A 274 8.61 14.96 -1.43
CA ALA A 274 9.65 14.01 -1.84
C ALA A 274 9.82 12.81 -0.89
N THR A 275 9.06 12.75 0.20
CA THR A 275 9.12 11.67 1.20
C THR A 275 8.03 10.63 0.96
N THR A 276 8.01 9.56 1.74
CA THR A 276 6.88 8.63 1.82
C THR A 276 6.11 8.82 3.11
N ALA A 277 4.80 8.54 3.07
CA ALA A 277 3.97 8.49 4.28
C ALA A 277 4.17 7.21 5.09
N GLY A 278 4.91 6.25 4.55
CA GLY A 278 5.02 4.89 5.08
C GLY A 278 3.96 3.96 4.49
N GLY A 279 4.23 2.66 4.45
CA GLY A 279 3.26 1.67 4.03
C GLY A 279 2.15 1.50 5.07
N GLU A 280 0.98 1.09 4.62
CA GLU A 280 -0.20 0.88 5.48
C GLU A 280 -0.56 2.12 6.32
N SER A 281 -0.41 3.30 5.74
CA SER A 281 -0.76 4.56 6.39
C SER A 281 -2.28 4.77 6.39
N PHE A 282 -2.99 3.95 7.14
CA PHE A 282 -4.44 4.02 7.26
C PHE A 282 -4.87 5.17 8.16
N GLY A 283 -5.96 5.80 7.77
CA GLY A 283 -6.54 6.90 8.50
C GLY A 283 -5.85 8.24 8.20
N GLY A 284 -6.52 9.28 8.61
CA GLY A 284 -6.14 10.64 8.34
C GLY A 284 -7.36 11.47 7.93
N HIS A 285 -7.10 12.70 7.51
CA HIS A 285 -8.18 13.59 7.07
C HIS A 285 -7.64 14.67 6.15
N PHE A 286 -8.34 14.87 5.02
CA PHE A 286 -8.08 15.93 4.07
C PHE A 286 -9.22 16.95 4.13
N THR A 287 -8.91 18.21 4.33
CA THR A 287 -9.92 19.24 4.50
C THR A 287 -9.39 20.64 4.23
N ARG A 288 -10.30 21.56 3.86
CA ARG A 288 -10.02 22.98 3.80
C ARG A 288 -10.57 23.67 5.04
N ALA A 289 -9.71 24.36 5.77
CA ALA A 289 -10.08 25.12 6.94
C ALA A 289 -10.76 26.45 6.57
N LYS A 290 -11.42 27.09 7.54
CA LYS A 290 -12.11 28.38 7.34
C LYS A 290 -11.17 29.52 6.93
N ASP A 291 -9.90 29.44 7.28
CA ASP A 291 -8.88 30.40 6.88
C ASP A 291 -8.34 30.17 5.45
N GLY A 292 -8.91 29.21 4.73
CA GLY A 292 -8.57 28.86 3.37
C GLY A 292 -7.41 27.89 3.22
N ARG A 293 -6.68 27.57 4.28
CA ARG A 293 -5.60 26.58 4.24
C ARG A 293 -6.14 25.17 4.10
N VAL A 294 -5.42 24.35 3.35
CA VAL A 294 -5.74 22.94 3.15
C VAL A 294 -4.83 22.09 4.02
N TRP A 295 -5.43 21.24 4.80
CA TRP A 295 -4.73 20.36 5.72
C TRP A 295 -4.92 18.90 5.33
N LEU A 296 -3.83 18.16 5.42
CA LEU A 296 -3.81 16.70 5.32
C LEU A 296 -3.18 16.15 6.60
N THR A 297 -3.93 15.32 7.30
CA THR A 297 -3.37 14.46 8.33
C THR A 297 -3.22 13.07 7.77
N ILE A 298 -2.09 12.42 8.02
CA ILE A 298 -1.84 11.04 7.63
C ILE A 298 -1.50 10.23 8.87
N GLY A 299 -2.04 9.02 8.92
CA GLY A 299 -1.77 8.04 9.97
C GLY A 299 -0.65 7.08 9.57
N GLY A 300 -0.51 6.01 10.31
CA GLY A 300 0.51 4.99 10.15
C GLY A 300 1.52 5.02 11.29
N THR A 301 2.76 4.65 11.02
CA THR A 301 3.83 4.64 12.01
C THR A 301 4.11 6.04 12.56
N ASP A 302 3.95 7.06 11.72
CA ASP A 302 4.16 8.47 12.07
C ASP A 302 2.89 9.27 11.78
N ALA A 303 2.29 9.85 12.81
CA ALA A 303 1.21 10.82 12.62
C ALA A 303 1.79 12.18 12.16
N ARG A 304 1.31 12.68 11.03
CA ARG A 304 1.76 13.96 10.45
C ARG A 304 0.57 14.87 10.20
N VAL A 305 0.79 16.16 10.42
CA VAL A 305 -0.15 17.24 10.04
C VAL A 305 0.55 18.12 9.03
N LEU A 306 0.03 18.17 7.83
CA LEU A 306 0.65 18.76 6.65
C LEU A 306 -0.25 19.84 6.07
N GLU A 307 0.33 20.94 5.64
CA GLU A 307 -0.36 21.94 4.82
C GLU A 307 -0.13 21.60 3.34
N VAL A 308 -1.21 21.43 2.59
CA VAL A 308 -1.15 21.19 1.14
C VAL A 308 -1.30 22.54 0.42
N THR A 309 -0.28 22.91 -0.31
CA THR A 309 -0.24 24.20 -1.02
C THR A 309 -0.33 24.01 -2.54
N GLY A 310 -0.65 25.09 -3.27
CA GLY A 310 -0.68 25.07 -4.74
C GLY A 310 -2.04 24.73 -5.34
N LEU A 311 -2.98 24.14 -4.61
CA LEU A 311 -4.28 23.75 -5.14
C LEU A 311 -5.15 24.93 -5.57
N ASP A 312 -5.03 26.09 -4.92
CA ASP A 312 -5.73 27.34 -5.33
C ASP A 312 -5.23 27.90 -6.66
N SER A 313 -4.05 27.49 -7.13
CA SER A 313 -3.48 27.92 -8.40
C SER A 313 -3.88 27.05 -9.59
N LEU A 314 -4.58 25.96 -9.34
CA LEU A 314 -5.04 25.06 -10.40
C LEU A 314 -5.91 25.80 -11.42
N ARG A 315 -5.82 25.38 -12.66
CA ARG A 315 -6.62 25.88 -13.80
C ARG A 315 -7.26 24.70 -14.49
N ARG A 316 -8.54 24.84 -14.79
CA ARG A 316 -9.27 23.89 -15.62
C ARG A 316 -9.41 24.48 -17.02
N PHE A 317 -9.04 23.67 -18.01
CA PHE A 317 -9.35 23.98 -19.39
C PHE A 317 -10.75 23.46 -19.71
N ASN A 318 -11.60 24.35 -20.21
CA ASN A 318 -12.89 24.00 -20.76
C ASN A 318 -12.81 24.10 -22.26
N GLY A 319 -13.17 23.07 -22.98
CA GLY A 319 -13.14 23.01 -24.41
C GLY A 319 -13.59 21.66 -24.91
N GLU A 320 -13.83 21.58 -26.20
CA GLU A 320 -14.09 20.31 -26.88
C GLU A 320 -12.83 19.90 -27.62
N PHE A 321 -12.53 18.63 -27.62
CA PHE A 321 -11.58 18.03 -28.53
C PHE A 321 -12.25 16.87 -29.25
N GLU A 322 -11.97 16.71 -30.52
CA GLU A 322 -12.46 15.61 -31.31
C GLU A 322 -11.34 14.58 -31.47
N MET A 323 -11.66 13.35 -31.21
CA MET A 323 -10.75 12.23 -31.40
C MET A 323 -11.37 11.26 -32.41
N THR A 324 -10.67 11.03 -33.49
CA THR A 324 -11.08 10.01 -34.46
C THR A 324 -10.89 8.60 -33.89
N ALA A 325 -11.63 7.63 -34.44
CA ALA A 325 -11.47 6.22 -34.05
C ALA A 325 -10.03 5.72 -34.27
N ALA A 326 -9.35 6.22 -35.29
CA ALA A 326 -7.95 5.89 -35.58
C ALA A 326 -6.99 6.43 -34.50
N GLU A 327 -7.19 7.68 -34.07
CA GLU A 327 -6.39 8.29 -32.99
C GLU A 327 -6.64 7.59 -31.64
N ALA A 328 -7.87 7.21 -31.35
CA ALA A 328 -8.21 6.43 -30.16
C ALA A 328 -7.52 5.07 -30.19
N ALA A 329 -7.59 4.35 -31.31
CA ALA A 329 -6.91 3.07 -31.48
C ALA A 329 -5.38 3.21 -31.36
N GLN A 330 -4.80 4.26 -31.94
CA GLN A 330 -3.37 4.56 -31.81
C GLN A 330 -2.97 4.89 -30.36
N ALA A 331 -3.78 5.67 -29.66
CA ALA A 331 -3.55 5.99 -28.25
C ALA A 331 -3.58 4.72 -27.38
N GLN A 332 -4.54 3.85 -27.62
CA GLN A 332 -4.64 2.54 -26.94
C GLN A 332 -3.45 1.64 -27.26
N ALA A 333 -3.03 1.55 -28.52
CA ALA A 333 -1.85 0.79 -28.92
C ALA A 333 -0.57 1.33 -28.26
N ASN A 334 -0.42 2.66 -28.19
CA ASN A 334 0.71 3.30 -27.52
C ASN A 334 0.72 3.01 -26.01
N ALA A 335 -0.46 3.05 -25.36
CA ALA A 335 -0.59 2.70 -23.94
C ALA A 335 -0.22 1.22 -23.70
N GLN A 336 -0.72 0.31 -24.53
CA GLN A 336 -0.38 -1.12 -24.45
C GLN A 336 1.11 -1.38 -24.70
N ALA A 337 1.72 -0.70 -25.69
CA ALA A 337 3.15 -0.80 -25.96
C ALA A 337 3.98 -0.27 -24.79
N LYS A 338 3.55 0.82 -24.16
CA LYS A 338 4.20 1.38 -22.97
C LYS A 338 4.13 0.40 -21.77
N VAL A 339 2.97 -0.22 -21.57
CA VAL A 339 2.79 -1.27 -20.55
C VAL A 339 3.65 -2.49 -20.87
N ALA A 340 3.62 -2.97 -22.10
CA ALA A 340 4.44 -4.10 -22.54
C ALA A 340 5.94 -3.82 -22.37
N LYS A 341 6.39 -2.61 -22.69
CA LYS A 341 7.78 -2.19 -22.48
C LYS A 341 8.15 -2.15 -20.99
N ALA A 342 7.23 -1.66 -20.14
CA ALA A 342 7.45 -1.63 -18.70
C ALA A 342 7.43 -3.03 -18.06
N GLN A 343 6.71 -3.97 -18.69
CA GLN A 343 6.59 -5.38 -18.27
C GLN A 343 7.58 -6.30 -18.97
N ALA A 344 8.32 -5.81 -19.98
CA ALA A 344 9.33 -6.62 -20.65
C ALA A 344 10.38 -7.06 -19.61
N ALA A 345 10.54 -8.37 -19.47
CA ALA A 345 11.54 -8.93 -18.61
C ALA A 345 12.92 -8.37 -19.00
N LYS A 346 13.64 -7.81 -18.06
CA LYS A 346 15.02 -7.41 -18.26
C LYS A 346 15.84 -8.65 -18.62
N THR A 347 16.77 -8.53 -19.54
CA THR A 347 17.67 -9.62 -19.91
C THR A 347 19.10 -9.29 -19.54
N TYR A 348 19.86 -10.30 -19.16
CA TYR A 348 21.29 -10.18 -18.86
C TYR A 348 22.06 -11.39 -19.38
N ALA A 349 23.15 -11.13 -20.10
CA ALA A 349 24.06 -12.15 -20.55
C ALA A 349 25.13 -12.38 -19.47
N VAL A 350 25.19 -13.59 -18.94
CA VAL A 350 26.19 -13.98 -17.94
C VAL A 350 27.39 -14.59 -18.67
N ALA A 351 28.47 -13.85 -18.73
CA ALA A 351 29.65 -14.29 -19.44
C ALA A 351 30.33 -15.47 -18.74
N ARG A 352 30.88 -16.37 -19.53
CA ARG A 352 31.71 -17.45 -18.99
C ARG A 352 33.01 -16.90 -18.43
N ALA A 353 33.38 -17.31 -17.22
CA ALA A 353 34.61 -16.94 -16.58
C ALA A 353 35.79 -17.71 -17.23
N SER A 354 36.82 -16.99 -17.64
CA SER A 354 38.07 -17.63 -18.11
C SER A 354 38.91 -18.22 -16.97
N ALA A 355 38.75 -17.68 -15.77
CA ALA A 355 39.24 -18.17 -14.49
C ALA A 355 38.30 -17.72 -13.39
N ALA A 356 38.22 -18.50 -12.31
CA ALA A 356 37.41 -18.14 -11.15
C ALA A 356 37.87 -16.80 -10.56
N PRO A 357 37.00 -15.80 -10.40
CA PRO A 357 37.33 -14.55 -9.74
C PRO A 357 37.83 -14.78 -8.31
N LYS A 358 38.71 -13.95 -7.83
CA LYS A 358 39.17 -14.00 -6.44
C LYS A 358 38.13 -13.39 -5.54
N LEU A 359 37.89 -14.02 -4.41
CA LEU A 359 37.03 -13.48 -3.37
C LEU A 359 37.88 -12.78 -2.32
N ASP A 360 38.30 -11.56 -2.59
CA ASP A 360 39.26 -10.83 -1.73
C ASP A 360 38.74 -9.44 -1.30
N GLY A 361 37.48 -9.12 -1.64
CA GLY A 361 36.87 -7.84 -1.33
C GLY A 361 37.33 -6.68 -2.20
N LYS A 362 37.96 -6.96 -3.35
CA LYS A 362 38.43 -5.95 -4.30
C LYS A 362 37.74 -6.08 -5.64
N ALA A 363 37.55 -4.94 -6.30
CA ALA A 363 36.84 -4.89 -7.58
C ALA A 363 37.76 -5.18 -8.80
N ASP A 364 38.99 -5.62 -8.60
CA ASP A 364 39.99 -5.74 -9.67
C ASP A 364 39.57 -6.76 -10.75
N ASP A 365 38.86 -7.80 -10.34
CA ASP A 365 38.30 -8.82 -11.24
C ASP A 365 36.97 -8.41 -11.88
N TRP A 366 36.42 -7.24 -11.53
CA TRP A 366 35.08 -6.80 -11.91
C TRP A 366 35.05 -5.40 -12.55
N PRO A 367 35.66 -5.23 -13.73
CA PRO A 367 35.71 -3.92 -14.40
C PRO A 367 34.33 -3.35 -14.73
N GLU A 368 33.28 -4.20 -14.82
CA GLU A 368 31.90 -3.82 -15.05
C GLU A 368 31.30 -2.99 -13.88
N LEU A 369 31.91 -3.05 -12.70
CA LEU A 369 31.49 -2.31 -11.53
C LEU A 369 32.15 -0.94 -11.38
N ALA A 370 33.11 -0.60 -12.23
CA ALA A 370 33.79 0.70 -12.20
C ALA A 370 32.83 1.85 -12.52
N ASP A 371 33.08 3.06 -12.00
CA ASP A 371 32.24 4.25 -12.25
C ASP A 371 32.19 4.62 -13.74
N ASN A 372 33.24 4.37 -14.48
CA ASN A 372 33.36 4.60 -15.91
C ASN A 372 33.02 3.37 -16.78
N ALA A 373 32.45 2.32 -16.19
CA ALA A 373 32.08 1.13 -16.95
C ALA A 373 30.98 1.48 -17.98
N LYS A 374 31.03 0.80 -19.12
CA LYS A 374 30.04 0.98 -20.18
C LYS A 374 28.65 0.64 -19.68
N PRO A 375 27.64 1.48 -19.90
CA PRO A 375 26.27 1.17 -19.55
C PRO A 375 25.81 -0.17 -20.12
N GLY A 376 25.12 -0.97 -19.29
CA GLY A 376 24.59 -2.28 -19.69
C GLY A 376 25.56 -3.46 -19.52
N THR A 377 26.83 -3.24 -19.10
CA THR A 377 27.76 -4.33 -18.80
C THR A 377 27.51 -4.95 -17.41
N ALA A 378 26.83 -4.23 -16.52
CA ALA A 378 26.38 -4.72 -15.23
C ALA A 378 24.87 -4.47 -15.07
N MET A 379 24.25 -5.19 -14.16
CA MET A 379 22.86 -5.01 -13.75
C MET A 379 22.77 -3.81 -12.80
N ALA A 380 22.22 -2.70 -13.27
CA ALA A 380 22.05 -1.49 -12.47
C ALA A 380 20.79 -1.58 -11.59
N ILE A 381 20.95 -1.36 -10.29
CA ILE A 381 19.86 -1.29 -9.32
C ILE A 381 19.66 0.16 -8.94
N GLU A 382 18.54 0.77 -9.43
CA GLU A 382 18.17 2.18 -9.23
C GLU A 382 19.39 3.11 -9.42
N GLU A 383 19.87 3.17 -10.63
CA GLU A 383 20.98 4.06 -10.98
C GLU A 383 20.47 5.23 -11.83
N SER A 384 20.52 6.43 -11.26
CA SER A 384 20.23 7.70 -11.91
C SER A 384 21.24 8.75 -11.43
N GLU A 385 21.19 9.95 -11.98
CA GLU A 385 22.04 11.07 -11.52
C GLU A 385 21.84 11.38 -10.03
N GLN A 386 20.65 11.12 -9.50
CA GLN A 386 20.27 11.47 -8.14
C GLN A 386 20.29 10.30 -7.16
N ARG A 387 20.26 9.05 -7.66
CA ARG A 387 20.16 7.84 -6.84
C ARG A 387 20.96 6.70 -7.41
N ARG A 388 21.77 6.10 -6.56
CA ARG A 388 22.53 4.88 -6.88
C ARG A 388 22.47 3.96 -5.68
N TYR A 389 22.01 2.74 -5.90
CA TYR A 389 21.94 1.75 -4.82
C TYR A 389 22.86 0.56 -5.06
N GLY A 390 22.91 0.05 -6.28
CA GLY A 390 23.79 -1.07 -6.57
C GLY A 390 24.09 -1.28 -8.05
N ARG A 391 25.24 -1.87 -8.33
CA ARG A 391 25.57 -2.54 -9.59
C ARG A 391 25.95 -3.98 -9.30
N VAL A 392 25.53 -4.90 -10.18
CA VAL A 392 25.84 -6.31 -10.02
C VAL A 392 26.41 -6.85 -11.33
N ALA A 393 27.56 -7.50 -11.23
CA ALA A 393 28.14 -8.27 -12.31
C ALA A 393 28.05 -9.75 -11.98
N ALA A 394 27.91 -10.58 -13.02
CA ALA A 394 27.84 -12.03 -12.88
C ALA A 394 28.72 -12.72 -13.94
N ARG A 395 29.35 -13.82 -13.55
CA ARG A 395 30.10 -14.73 -14.41
C ARG A 395 29.83 -16.16 -13.97
N TRP A 396 30.12 -17.12 -14.83
CA TRP A 396 29.89 -18.52 -14.53
C TRP A 396 30.98 -19.43 -15.09
N ASP A 397 31.17 -20.57 -14.45
CA ASP A 397 31.85 -21.74 -14.98
C ASP A 397 31.08 -23.02 -14.61
N GLU A 398 31.66 -24.19 -14.83
CA GLU A 398 31.01 -25.46 -14.53
C GLU A 398 30.82 -25.74 -13.03
N GLN A 399 31.53 -25.04 -12.16
CA GLN A 399 31.52 -25.23 -10.72
C GLN A 399 30.56 -24.27 -10.03
N ALA A 400 30.56 -22.99 -10.46
CA ALA A 400 29.88 -21.94 -9.71
C ALA A 400 29.33 -20.80 -10.59
N LEU A 401 28.35 -20.10 -10.02
CA LEU A 401 27.98 -18.76 -10.41
C LEU A 401 28.77 -17.78 -9.52
N TYR A 402 29.50 -16.88 -10.14
CA TYR A 402 30.24 -15.81 -9.48
C TYR A 402 29.47 -14.51 -9.60
N LEU A 403 29.35 -13.79 -8.51
CA LEU A 403 28.59 -12.54 -8.43
C LEU A 403 29.41 -11.50 -7.67
N ALA A 404 29.31 -10.25 -8.10
CA ALA A 404 29.82 -9.12 -7.34
C ALA A 404 28.79 -7.99 -7.31
N TRP A 405 28.49 -7.51 -6.12
CA TRP A 405 27.62 -6.36 -5.86
C TRP A 405 28.48 -5.18 -5.41
N ARG A 406 28.50 -4.11 -6.16
CA ARG A 406 28.91 -2.79 -5.67
C ARG A 406 27.69 -2.12 -5.09
N VAL A 407 27.71 -1.82 -3.80
CA VAL A 407 26.62 -1.19 -3.07
C VAL A 407 27.03 0.21 -2.65
N TRP A 408 26.24 1.22 -3.05
CA TRP A 408 26.43 2.59 -2.59
C TRP A 408 25.75 2.76 -1.24
N SER A 409 26.55 3.02 -0.21
CA SER A 409 26.10 3.15 1.16
C SER A 409 27.07 4.08 1.90
N PRO A 410 26.59 4.96 2.79
CA PRO A 410 27.49 5.73 3.65
C PRO A 410 28.32 4.84 4.59
N GLN A 411 27.92 3.60 4.73
CA GLN A 411 28.62 2.58 5.50
C GLN A 411 29.64 1.86 4.59
N GLY A 412 30.92 1.92 4.88
CA GLY A 412 31.97 1.29 4.06
C GLY A 412 32.00 -0.24 4.13
N ARG A 413 31.02 -0.89 4.75
CA ARG A 413 30.85 -2.35 4.85
C ARG A 413 29.39 -2.69 5.14
N PRO A 414 28.92 -3.90 4.77
CA PRO A 414 27.59 -4.35 5.15
C PRO A 414 27.46 -4.50 6.67
N ARG A 415 26.31 -4.14 7.22
CA ARG A 415 25.98 -4.27 8.65
C ARG A 415 24.65 -4.99 8.81
N ASN A 416 24.65 -6.07 9.57
CA ASN A 416 23.44 -6.79 9.92
C ASN A 416 23.55 -7.29 11.35
N ALA A 417 22.68 -6.79 12.24
CA ALA A 417 22.68 -7.12 13.66
C ALA A 417 21.72 -8.27 14.01
N GLY A 418 21.15 -8.94 13.01
CA GLY A 418 20.16 -10.00 13.20
C GLY A 418 20.71 -11.19 13.97
N GLN A 419 19.88 -11.67 14.91
CA GLN A 419 20.18 -12.86 15.73
C GLN A 419 19.58 -14.14 15.11
N ASP A 420 18.39 -14.05 14.51
CA ASP A 420 17.82 -15.16 13.75
C ASP A 420 18.28 -15.09 12.30
N TRP A 421 19.13 -16.03 11.91
CA TRP A 421 19.66 -16.10 10.57
C TRP A 421 18.59 -16.23 9.47
N ARG A 422 17.38 -16.70 9.80
CA ARG A 422 16.25 -16.80 8.88
C ARG A 422 15.62 -15.44 8.56
N LEU A 423 15.84 -14.45 9.42
CA LEU A 423 15.27 -13.11 9.33
C LEU A 423 16.29 -12.02 8.97
N LEU A 424 17.48 -12.37 8.49
CA LEU A 424 18.52 -11.41 8.15
C LEU A 424 18.13 -10.42 7.03
N PHE A 425 17.08 -10.71 6.28
CA PHE A 425 16.50 -9.79 5.32
C PHE A 425 15.70 -8.64 5.96
N LYS A 426 15.49 -8.67 7.28
CA LYS A 426 14.78 -7.65 8.07
C LYS A 426 15.71 -6.80 8.94
N THR A 427 16.92 -7.26 9.18
CA THR A 427 17.74 -6.81 10.32
C THR A 427 19.03 -6.11 9.91
N GLY A 428 19.13 -5.69 8.67
CA GLY A 428 20.31 -4.93 8.22
C GLY A 428 20.61 -5.04 6.73
N ASP A 429 21.84 -4.72 6.37
CA ASP A 429 22.33 -4.85 4.99
C ASP A 429 22.41 -6.31 4.56
N ALA A 430 22.04 -6.57 3.33
CA ALA A 430 22.22 -7.86 2.67
C ALA A 430 22.21 -7.68 1.15
N VAL A 431 22.67 -8.69 0.42
CA VAL A 431 22.45 -8.82 -1.02
C VAL A 431 21.68 -10.10 -1.31
N ASP A 432 20.85 -10.05 -2.33
CA ASP A 432 19.97 -11.14 -2.72
C ASP A 432 20.28 -11.64 -4.13
N LEU A 433 20.23 -12.95 -4.30
CA LEU A 433 20.07 -13.63 -5.58
C LEU A 433 18.77 -14.43 -5.55
N MET A 434 17.89 -14.19 -6.49
CA MET A 434 16.73 -15.03 -6.76
C MET A 434 16.91 -15.72 -8.09
N ILE A 435 16.69 -17.04 -8.17
CA ILE A 435 16.92 -17.80 -9.38
C ILE A 435 16.00 -19.02 -9.48
N GLY A 436 15.67 -19.40 -10.70
CA GLY A 436 14.87 -20.58 -10.99
C GLY A 436 14.63 -20.80 -12.48
N SER A 437 13.71 -21.70 -12.78
CA SER A 437 13.30 -21.99 -14.15
C SER A 437 12.65 -20.77 -14.81
N THR A 438 12.78 -20.67 -16.13
CA THR A 438 12.00 -19.73 -16.96
C THR A 438 10.51 -20.08 -16.95
N ASP A 439 10.12 -21.31 -16.64
CA ASP A 439 8.76 -21.64 -16.23
C ASP A 439 8.50 -21.09 -14.83
N ARG A 440 7.79 -19.97 -14.78
CA ARG A 440 7.50 -19.23 -13.55
C ARG A 440 6.61 -20.00 -12.56
N ALA A 441 5.94 -21.05 -13.01
CA ALA A 441 5.11 -21.93 -12.18
C ALA A 441 5.85 -23.17 -11.68
N ALA A 442 7.06 -23.43 -12.17
CA ALA A 442 7.85 -24.60 -11.80
C ALA A 442 8.21 -24.64 -10.31
N ALA A 443 8.48 -25.83 -9.82
CA ALA A 443 9.06 -26.01 -8.49
C ALA A 443 10.54 -25.62 -8.46
N GLY A 444 11.07 -25.36 -7.28
CA GLY A 444 12.50 -25.19 -7.04
C GLY A 444 13.03 -23.78 -7.21
N HIS A 445 12.18 -22.76 -7.33
CA HIS A 445 12.62 -21.36 -7.25
C HIS A 445 13.29 -21.08 -5.91
N ARG A 446 14.38 -20.34 -5.93
CA ARG A 446 15.31 -20.15 -4.81
C ARG A 446 15.61 -18.69 -4.55
N ARG A 447 15.83 -18.38 -3.28
CA ARG A 447 16.43 -17.14 -2.81
C ARG A 447 17.70 -17.47 -2.05
N LEU A 448 18.80 -16.84 -2.40
CA LEU A 448 20.04 -16.87 -1.64
C LEU A 448 20.31 -15.47 -1.11
N LEU A 449 20.20 -15.30 0.20
CA LEU A 449 20.54 -14.08 0.90
C LEU A 449 21.98 -14.17 1.41
N LEU A 450 22.78 -13.14 1.16
CA LEU A 450 24.17 -13.05 1.58
C LEU A 450 24.38 -11.78 2.41
N THR A 451 25.02 -11.91 3.55
CA THR A 451 25.35 -10.77 4.42
C THR A 451 26.52 -11.09 5.36
N VAL A 452 26.82 -10.15 6.25
CA VAL A 452 27.81 -10.32 7.33
C VAL A 452 27.15 -9.94 8.65
N THR A 453 27.16 -10.84 9.64
CA THR A 453 26.74 -10.55 11.01
C THR A 453 27.98 -10.47 11.91
N GLY A 454 28.23 -9.30 12.49
CA GLY A 454 29.55 -9.02 13.07
C GLY A 454 30.62 -9.06 11.97
N ASP A 455 31.56 -9.99 12.07
CA ASP A 455 32.58 -10.24 11.05
C ASP A 455 32.40 -11.63 10.38
N GLN A 456 31.26 -12.28 10.62
CA GLN A 456 31.01 -13.63 10.10
C GLN A 456 30.12 -13.59 8.85
N PRO A 457 30.61 -14.14 7.73
CA PRO A 457 29.82 -14.33 6.53
C PRO A 457 28.60 -15.20 6.78
N GLN A 458 27.45 -14.79 6.24
CA GLN A 458 26.19 -15.52 6.33
C GLN A 458 25.61 -15.73 4.94
N ALA A 459 25.20 -16.95 4.65
CA ALA A 459 24.45 -17.30 3.45
C ALA A 459 23.20 -18.10 3.86
N VAL A 460 22.03 -17.66 3.44
CA VAL A 460 20.75 -18.29 3.74
C VAL A 460 20.05 -18.65 2.45
N LEU A 461 19.78 -19.94 2.27
CA LEU A 461 19.07 -20.48 1.11
C LEU A 461 17.64 -20.81 1.50
N ALA A 462 16.69 -20.23 0.78
CA ALA A 462 15.28 -20.55 0.86
C ALA A 462 14.77 -21.10 -0.48
N ILE A 463 14.08 -22.25 -0.43
CA ILE A 463 13.56 -22.94 -1.62
C ILE A 463 12.06 -23.11 -1.46
N LYS A 464 11.30 -22.67 -2.47
CA LYS A 464 9.86 -22.83 -2.54
C LYS A 464 9.51 -23.96 -3.50
N ARG A 465 8.60 -24.85 -3.09
CA ARG A 465 8.18 -26.02 -3.88
C ARG A 465 9.36 -26.95 -4.21
N VAL A 466 9.99 -27.47 -3.18
CA VAL A 466 11.12 -28.42 -3.32
C VAL A 466 10.69 -29.71 -4.03
N ALA A 467 11.46 -30.11 -5.05
CA ALA A 467 11.35 -31.45 -5.62
C ALA A 467 12.71 -32.14 -5.50
N GLY A 468 12.74 -33.31 -4.86
CA GLY A 468 13.94 -34.14 -4.76
C GLY A 468 14.99 -33.70 -3.73
N GLU A 469 14.73 -32.71 -2.90
CA GLU A 469 15.63 -32.24 -1.84
C GLU A 469 15.08 -32.61 -0.45
N ALA A 470 15.98 -32.75 0.52
CA ALA A 470 15.57 -33.00 1.91
C ALA A 470 14.77 -31.81 2.45
N PRO A 471 13.59 -32.03 3.02
CA PRO A 471 12.79 -30.96 3.56
C PRO A 471 13.44 -30.36 4.81
N ALA A 472 13.36 -29.03 4.94
CA ALA A 472 13.70 -28.26 6.14
C ALA A 472 12.74 -27.06 6.18
N PRO A 473 11.46 -27.30 6.42
CA PRO A 473 10.42 -26.31 6.24
C PRO A 473 10.51 -25.20 7.27
N PHE A 474 10.15 -24.00 6.83
CA PHE A 474 10.00 -22.85 7.68
C PHE A 474 8.82 -21.99 7.22
N ASP A 475 8.04 -21.54 8.18
CA ASP A 475 6.88 -20.71 7.96
C ASP A 475 7.19 -19.27 8.38
N PHE A 476 7.24 -18.38 7.38
CA PHE A 476 7.28 -16.95 7.63
C PHE A 476 5.85 -16.47 7.88
N SER A 477 5.58 -15.98 9.08
CA SER A 477 4.22 -15.66 9.52
C SER A 477 4.09 -14.23 10.00
N SER A 478 2.91 -13.66 9.75
CA SER A 478 2.41 -12.44 10.36
C SER A 478 1.00 -12.72 10.92
N PRO A 479 0.35 -11.79 11.64
CA PRO A 479 -1.03 -11.97 12.07
C PRO A 479 -2.03 -12.25 10.93
N TRP A 480 -1.68 -11.87 9.70
CA TRP A 480 -2.57 -11.88 8.54
C TRP A 480 -2.36 -13.07 7.60
N ARG A 481 -1.13 -13.56 7.49
CA ARG A 481 -0.80 -14.66 6.57
C ARG A 481 0.46 -15.41 6.97
N THR A 482 0.60 -16.58 6.38
CA THR A 482 1.79 -17.42 6.49
C THR A 482 2.24 -17.83 5.09
N ILE A 483 3.55 -17.73 4.83
CA ILE A 483 4.18 -18.25 3.62
C ILE A 483 5.15 -19.33 4.01
N ARG A 484 4.87 -20.54 3.54
CA ARG A 484 5.71 -21.70 3.76
C ARG A 484 6.78 -21.81 2.69
N PHE A 485 8.02 -21.99 3.13
CA PHE A 485 9.10 -22.52 2.33
C PHE A 485 9.36 -23.98 2.76
N GLU A 486 9.52 -24.86 1.80
CA GLU A 486 9.78 -26.27 2.06
C GLU A 486 11.21 -26.51 2.53
N ARG A 487 12.11 -25.57 2.25
CA ARG A 487 13.48 -25.62 2.74
C ARG A 487 14.02 -24.23 3.02
N VAL A 488 14.47 -23.98 4.25
CA VAL A 488 15.23 -22.78 4.65
C VAL A 488 16.42 -23.26 5.47
N VAL A 489 17.63 -23.02 4.96
CA VAL A 489 18.87 -23.53 5.57
C VAL A 489 19.99 -22.50 5.46
N GLN A 490 20.96 -22.58 6.35
CA GLN A 490 22.27 -21.93 6.12
C GLN A 490 23.00 -22.67 4.99
N ALA A 491 23.71 -21.93 4.14
CA ALA A 491 24.38 -22.44 2.96
C ALA A 491 25.89 -22.06 2.97
N PRO A 492 26.68 -22.65 3.88
CA PRO A 492 28.10 -22.30 4.05
C PRO A 492 28.97 -22.64 2.83
N GLU A 493 28.41 -23.40 1.88
CA GLU A 493 29.05 -23.69 0.60
C GLU A 493 29.12 -22.45 -0.30
N ALA A 494 28.19 -21.53 -0.20
CA ALA A 494 28.27 -20.22 -0.84
C ALA A 494 29.34 -19.39 -0.12
N LYS A 495 30.46 -19.15 -0.79
CA LYS A 495 31.55 -18.34 -0.24
C LYS A 495 31.32 -16.89 -0.57
N LEU A 496 31.62 -16.01 0.36
CA LEU A 496 31.55 -14.57 0.12
C LEU A 496 32.72 -13.83 0.77
N ALA A 497 33.12 -12.73 0.14
CA ALA A 497 34.05 -11.75 0.68
C ALA A 497 33.44 -10.35 0.57
N THR A 498 33.84 -9.46 1.46
CA THR A 498 33.40 -8.08 1.44
C THR A 498 34.56 -7.13 1.59
N GLY A 499 34.48 -5.96 0.96
CA GLY A 499 35.51 -4.94 1.05
C GLY A 499 34.95 -3.54 0.89
N ALA A 500 35.68 -2.54 1.41
CA ALA A 500 35.30 -1.15 1.21
C ALA A 500 35.67 -0.72 -0.22
N ILE A 501 34.78 0.04 -0.86
CA ILE A 501 34.99 0.67 -2.16
C ILE A 501 34.50 2.11 -2.09
N GLY A 502 35.02 2.98 -2.95
CA GLY A 502 34.61 4.40 -2.94
C GLY A 502 33.09 4.59 -2.96
N GLY A 503 32.58 5.22 -1.93
CA GLY A 503 31.15 5.51 -1.75
C GLY A 503 30.31 4.35 -1.23
N GLY A 504 30.93 3.25 -0.75
CA GLY A 504 30.18 2.11 -0.21
C GLY A 504 31.00 0.86 0.02
N TYR A 505 30.45 -0.29 -0.35
CA TYR A 505 31.12 -1.57 -0.18
C TYR A 505 30.90 -2.51 -1.38
N LEU A 506 31.78 -3.49 -1.47
CA LEU A 506 31.70 -4.61 -2.39
C LEU A 506 31.29 -5.87 -1.63
N VAL A 507 30.45 -6.69 -2.24
CA VAL A 507 30.19 -8.08 -1.83
C VAL A 507 30.49 -8.96 -3.03
N GLU A 508 31.39 -9.92 -2.87
CA GLU A 508 31.69 -10.94 -3.87
C GLU A 508 31.19 -12.28 -3.39
N ALA A 509 30.71 -13.11 -4.28
CA ALA A 509 30.24 -14.44 -3.95
C ALA A 509 30.58 -15.47 -5.02
N ALA A 510 30.96 -16.68 -4.59
CA ALA A 510 31.00 -17.88 -5.41
C ALA A 510 29.93 -18.85 -4.91
N VAL A 511 28.96 -19.13 -5.75
CA VAL A 511 27.77 -19.92 -5.41
C VAL A 511 27.78 -21.21 -6.24
N PRO A 512 28.01 -22.37 -5.62
CA PRO A 512 27.97 -23.65 -6.33
C PRO A 512 26.61 -23.89 -6.99
N TRP A 513 26.62 -24.40 -8.21
CA TRP A 513 25.37 -24.68 -8.96
C TRP A 513 24.45 -25.68 -8.25
N SER A 514 25.00 -26.57 -7.44
CA SER A 514 24.23 -27.50 -6.59
C SER A 514 23.29 -26.77 -5.64
N LEU A 515 23.70 -25.60 -5.09
CA LEU A 515 22.82 -24.77 -4.26
C LEU A 515 21.70 -24.11 -5.07
N LEU A 516 21.96 -23.83 -6.34
CA LEU A 516 21.02 -23.13 -7.21
C LEU A 516 20.05 -24.09 -7.94
N GLY A 517 20.32 -25.39 -7.88
CA GLY A 517 19.49 -26.40 -8.57
C GLY A 517 19.49 -26.25 -10.09
N VAL A 518 20.58 -25.71 -10.64
CA VAL A 518 20.76 -25.46 -12.06
C VAL A 518 21.92 -26.29 -12.57
N SER A 519 21.75 -26.93 -13.72
CA SER A 519 22.84 -27.59 -14.45
C SER A 519 23.38 -26.61 -15.50
N PRO A 520 24.53 -26.01 -15.29
CA PRO A 520 25.03 -24.95 -16.16
C PRO A 520 25.42 -25.47 -17.53
N LYS A 521 25.08 -24.73 -18.56
CA LYS A 521 25.55 -24.95 -19.94
C LYS A 521 25.39 -23.64 -20.73
N SER A 522 26.25 -23.43 -21.71
CA SER A 522 26.14 -22.30 -22.64
C SER A 522 24.77 -22.31 -23.32
N GLY A 523 24.15 -21.14 -23.47
CA GLY A 523 22.80 -20.96 -23.99
C GLY A 523 21.66 -21.26 -23.01
N LEU A 524 21.96 -21.70 -21.78
CA LEU A 524 20.92 -21.93 -20.78
C LEU A 524 20.29 -20.60 -20.36
N LYS A 525 18.97 -20.57 -20.38
CA LYS A 525 18.17 -19.46 -19.86
C LYS A 525 17.58 -19.80 -18.49
N VAL A 526 17.70 -18.89 -17.56
CA VAL A 526 17.13 -18.98 -16.23
C VAL A 526 16.38 -17.69 -15.89
N ALA A 527 15.33 -17.80 -15.07
CA ALA A 527 14.72 -16.65 -14.46
C ALA A 527 15.58 -16.24 -13.27
N ALA A 528 16.01 -14.98 -13.20
CA ALA A 528 16.80 -14.51 -12.08
C ALA A 528 16.61 -13.03 -11.80
N ASP A 529 16.85 -12.66 -10.55
CA ASP A 529 16.91 -11.28 -10.09
C ASP A 529 17.98 -11.13 -9.02
N VAL A 530 18.51 -9.94 -8.91
CA VAL A 530 19.50 -9.58 -7.89
C VAL A 530 19.06 -8.31 -7.17
N GLY A 531 19.33 -8.27 -5.88
CA GLY A 531 18.90 -7.16 -5.04
C GLY A 531 19.94 -6.70 -4.05
N VAL A 532 19.70 -5.51 -3.53
CA VAL A 532 20.40 -4.95 -2.38
C VAL A 532 19.37 -4.55 -1.31
N LEU A 533 19.66 -4.90 -0.08
CA LEU A 533 18.93 -4.51 1.11
C LEU A 533 19.85 -3.59 1.91
N LEU A 534 19.36 -2.40 2.23
CA LEU A 534 20.15 -1.38 2.91
C LEU A 534 19.65 -1.21 4.34
N ALA A 535 20.59 -1.16 5.27
CA ALA A 535 20.31 -0.96 6.67
C ALA A 535 19.98 0.50 7.02
N ASP A 536 19.35 0.68 8.18
CA ASP A 536 19.40 1.93 8.93
C ASP A 536 20.85 2.27 9.36
N GLY A 537 21.06 3.48 9.87
CA GLY A 537 22.39 3.91 10.33
C GLY A 537 23.01 3.02 11.42
N GLY A 538 22.20 2.25 12.16
CA GLY A 538 22.61 1.31 13.20
C GLY A 538 22.89 -0.10 12.68
N GLY A 539 22.44 -0.45 11.49
CA GLY A 539 22.53 -1.81 10.96
C GLY A 539 21.59 -2.80 11.64
N THR A 540 20.49 -2.31 12.20
CA THR A 540 19.55 -3.09 13.01
C THR A 540 18.24 -3.39 12.30
N VAL A 541 17.88 -2.57 11.33
CA VAL A 541 16.66 -2.71 10.53
C VAL A 541 17.00 -2.50 9.07
N THR A 542 16.44 -3.32 8.18
CA THR A 542 16.49 -3.07 6.74
C THR A 542 15.55 -1.92 6.42
N SER A 543 16.11 -0.80 5.93
CA SER A 543 15.40 0.44 5.64
C SER A 543 15.01 0.60 4.17
N ALA A 544 15.65 -0.15 3.26
CA ALA A 544 15.34 -0.13 1.84
C ALA A 544 15.64 -1.48 1.17
N ARG A 545 14.87 -1.81 0.13
CA ARG A 545 15.04 -3.02 -0.68
C ARG A 545 14.90 -2.65 -2.15
N TRP A 546 15.90 -2.98 -2.94
CA TRP A 546 15.96 -2.65 -4.35
C TRP A 546 16.43 -3.84 -5.18
N TYR A 547 15.74 -4.08 -6.28
CA TYR A 547 16.06 -5.19 -7.17
C TYR A 547 16.28 -4.70 -8.60
N TRP A 548 17.05 -5.46 -9.35
CA TRP A 548 17.34 -5.16 -10.75
C TRP A 548 16.08 -5.22 -11.61
N SER A 549 15.31 -6.29 -11.54
CA SER A 549 14.12 -6.51 -12.35
C SER A 549 12.83 -6.24 -11.60
N ASN A 550 12.63 -6.90 -10.45
CA ASN A 550 11.40 -6.77 -9.67
C ASN A 550 11.31 -5.41 -8.98
N LYS A 551 10.43 -4.53 -9.47
CA LYS A 551 10.17 -3.20 -8.89
C LYS A 551 8.97 -3.19 -7.94
N ALA A 552 8.35 -4.35 -7.71
CA ALA A 552 7.19 -4.50 -6.85
C ALA A 552 7.54 -5.04 -5.45
N THR A 553 8.81 -5.05 -5.08
CA THR A 553 9.23 -5.39 -3.71
C THR A 553 9.29 -4.14 -2.85
N GLY A 554 8.77 -4.22 -1.64
CA GLY A 554 8.75 -3.11 -0.70
C GLY A 554 8.94 -3.56 0.74
N LEU A 555 9.24 -2.59 1.59
CA LEU A 555 9.19 -2.75 3.04
C LEU A 555 7.76 -2.43 3.48
N VAL A 556 6.99 -3.45 3.74
CA VAL A 556 5.59 -3.33 4.15
C VAL A 556 5.36 -3.78 5.58
N ASN A 557 6.43 -3.98 6.32
CA ASN A 557 6.40 -4.49 7.69
C ASN A 557 5.65 -5.84 7.83
N ASP A 558 5.63 -6.61 6.75
CA ASP A 558 5.02 -7.93 6.66
C ASP A 558 6.07 -8.97 6.30
N VAL A 559 6.55 -9.70 7.29
CA VAL A 559 7.60 -10.72 7.13
C VAL A 559 7.31 -11.72 6.00
N PRO A 560 6.10 -12.28 5.87
CA PRO A 560 5.78 -13.16 4.75
C PRO A 560 5.93 -12.48 3.38
N GLY A 561 5.45 -11.24 3.23
CA GLY A 561 5.54 -10.49 1.98
C GLY A 561 6.96 -10.20 1.54
N GLU A 562 7.84 -9.94 2.50
CA GLU A 562 9.25 -9.68 2.23
C GLU A 562 10.08 -10.95 2.01
N ALA A 563 9.60 -12.09 2.53
CA ALA A 563 10.22 -13.40 2.30
C ALA A 563 9.81 -14.00 0.96
N ASP A 564 8.60 -13.73 0.46
CA ASP A 564 8.00 -14.41 -0.68
C ASP A 564 8.79 -14.23 -1.99
N LEU A 565 8.64 -15.22 -2.86
CA LEU A 565 9.22 -15.20 -4.19
C LEU A 565 8.16 -14.83 -5.22
N THR A 566 8.49 -13.90 -6.10
CA THR A 566 7.63 -13.45 -7.20
C THR A 566 8.30 -13.70 -8.55
N PRO A 567 8.46 -14.96 -8.98
CA PRO A 567 9.21 -15.30 -10.20
C PRO A 567 8.71 -14.60 -11.47
N ALA A 568 7.41 -14.30 -11.53
CA ALA A 568 6.80 -13.58 -12.65
C ALA A 568 7.43 -12.21 -12.93
N LEU A 569 8.07 -11.61 -11.92
CA LEU A 569 8.68 -10.28 -12.00
C LEU A 569 10.20 -10.31 -12.17
N TRP A 570 10.83 -11.49 -12.18
CA TRP A 570 12.27 -11.62 -12.40
C TRP A 570 12.66 -11.40 -13.85
N GLY A 571 13.88 -10.99 -14.07
CA GLY A 571 14.48 -10.95 -15.39
C GLY A 571 14.82 -12.34 -15.95
N GLU A 572 15.41 -12.37 -17.10
CA GLU A 572 15.94 -13.56 -17.74
C GLU A 572 17.45 -13.44 -17.90
N TRP A 573 18.19 -14.43 -17.43
CA TRP A 573 19.63 -14.54 -17.64
C TRP A 573 19.93 -15.63 -18.66
N THR A 574 20.90 -15.36 -19.53
CA THR A 574 21.43 -16.35 -20.47
C THR A 574 22.89 -16.60 -20.13
N LEU A 575 23.27 -17.86 -19.89
CA LEU A 575 24.67 -18.26 -19.71
C LEU A 575 25.36 -18.31 -21.09
N GLU A 576 26.36 -17.47 -21.33
CA GLU A 576 27.09 -17.40 -22.59
C GLU A 576 28.31 -18.32 -22.64
#